data_d2ab7cc4a92eae6131c36f5681ec40ce
#
_entry.id   d2ab7cc4a92eae6131c36f5681ec40ce
#
_cell.length_a   1.000
_cell.length_b   1.000
_cell.length_c   1.000
_cell.angle_alpha   90.00
_cell.angle_beta   90.00
_cell.angle_gamma   90.00
#
_symmetry.space_group_name_H-M   'P 1'
#
loop_
_entity.id
_entity.type
_entity.pdbx_description
1 polymer ?
#
loop_
_entity_poly.entity_id
_entity_poly.type
_entity_poly.pdbx_seq_one_letter_code
_entity_poly.pdbx_strand_id
1 'polypeptide(L)'
;MQYLSVAEVAKKWNVSERSVRNYCAQGRVPEAFLKGKTWYIPENAEKPERSNKKEQSVTLLDILQDEKANRYAGGIYHKTQIELTYNSNHMEGSRLTHDQTRYIFETNTIGIEKEVLNVDDVIETANHFRCIDSIIDCAKTTLTEKFIKELHLILKNGTSDF
;
A
#
# COMPACT_ATOMS: atom_id res chain seq x y z
N MET A 1 -13.08 -43.65 -20.99
CA MET A 1 -13.07 -42.16 -21.19
C MET A 1 -12.10 -41.85 -22.32
N GLN A 2 -12.50 -41.03 -23.24
CA GLN A 2 -11.66 -40.62 -24.36
C GLN A 2 -10.89 -39.37 -23.93
N TYR A 3 -9.58 -39.32 -24.28
CA TYR A 3 -8.72 -38.18 -23.94
C TYR A 3 -8.23 -37.53 -25.24
N LEU A 4 -8.17 -36.21 -25.23
CA LEU A 4 -7.69 -35.37 -26.31
C LEU A 4 -6.29 -34.82 -26.01
N SER A 5 -5.55 -34.56 -27.08
CA SER A 5 -4.26 -33.87 -27.01
C SER A 5 -4.45 -32.35 -26.80
N VAL A 6 -3.39 -31.68 -26.35
CA VAL A 6 -3.40 -30.22 -26.19
C VAL A 6 -3.80 -29.50 -27.48
N ALA A 7 -3.35 -29.98 -28.64
CA ALA A 7 -3.66 -29.37 -29.92
C ALA A 7 -5.14 -29.48 -30.32
N GLU A 8 -5.77 -30.61 -30.04
CA GLU A 8 -7.20 -30.83 -30.28
C GLU A 8 -8.07 -29.95 -29.36
N VAL A 9 -7.71 -29.91 -28.07
CA VAL A 9 -8.41 -29.04 -27.09
C VAL A 9 -8.21 -27.56 -27.41
N ALA A 10 -7.04 -27.15 -27.87
CA ALA A 10 -6.76 -25.76 -28.28
C ALA A 10 -7.70 -25.33 -29.42
N LYS A 11 -7.92 -26.21 -30.40
CA LYS A 11 -8.90 -25.97 -31.48
C LYS A 11 -10.33 -25.95 -30.96
N LYS A 12 -10.72 -26.90 -30.11
CA LYS A 12 -12.06 -26.99 -29.53
C LYS A 12 -12.43 -25.75 -28.70
N TRP A 13 -11.50 -25.22 -27.91
CA TRP A 13 -11.71 -24.07 -27.04
C TRP A 13 -11.41 -22.72 -27.67
N ASN A 14 -10.90 -22.72 -28.91
CA ASN A 14 -10.43 -21.55 -29.65
C ASN A 14 -9.42 -20.72 -28.82
N VAL A 15 -8.36 -21.39 -28.38
CA VAL A 15 -7.25 -20.79 -27.60
C VAL A 15 -5.90 -21.34 -28.09
N SER A 16 -4.80 -20.71 -27.67
CA SER A 16 -3.46 -21.24 -27.95
C SER A 16 -3.17 -22.51 -27.15
N GLU A 17 -2.36 -23.41 -27.71
CA GLU A 17 -1.87 -24.59 -26.97
C GLU A 17 -1.17 -24.24 -25.66
N ARG A 18 -0.47 -23.10 -25.61
CA ARG A 18 0.15 -22.57 -24.39
C ARG A 18 -0.89 -22.30 -23.31
N SER A 19 -2.04 -21.74 -23.68
CA SER A 19 -3.13 -21.49 -22.75
C SER A 19 -3.70 -22.79 -22.18
N VAL A 20 -3.88 -23.80 -23.02
CA VAL A 20 -4.35 -25.13 -22.57
C VAL A 20 -3.36 -25.75 -21.57
N ARG A 21 -2.06 -25.73 -21.90
CA ARG A 21 -1.02 -26.24 -20.98
C ARG A 21 -1.03 -25.49 -19.63
N ASN A 22 -1.20 -24.17 -19.67
CA ASN A 22 -1.30 -23.39 -18.44
C ASN A 22 -2.53 -23.74 -17.61
N TYR A 23 -3.69 -23.92 -18.22
CA TYR A 23 -4.90 -24.36 -17.50
C TYR A 23 -4.71 -25.72 -16.83
N CYS A 24 -4.08 -26.68 -17.52
CA CYS A 24 -3.77 -28.00 -16.97
C CYS A 24 -2.75 -27.90 -15.83
N ALA A 25 -1.66 -27.15 -16.00
CA ALA A 25 -0.61 -26.95 -15.00
C ALA A 25 -1.12 -26.28 -13.72
N GLN A 26 -2.14 -25.41 -13.84
CA GLN A 26 -2.81 -24.74 -12.72
C GLN A 26 -3.91 -25.60 -12.06
N GLY A 27 -4.11 -26.86 -12.51
CA GLY A 27 -5.16 -27.74 -11.98
C GLY A 27 -6.60 -27.30 -12.30
N ARG A 28 -6.79 -26.40 -13.30
CA ARG A 28 -8.09 -25.81 -13.64
C ARG A 28 -8.90 -26.67 -14.63
N VAL A 29 -8.33 -27.75 -15.08
CA VAL A 29 -8.99 -28.76 -15.93
C VAL A 29 -9.08 -30.04 -15.12
N PRO A 30 -10.25 -30.38 -14.56
CA PRO A 30 -10.43 -31.62 -13.80
C PRO A 30 -10.03 -32.85 -14.62
N GLU A 31 -9.46 -33.86 -13.98
CA GLU A 31 -9.06 -35.14 -14.58
C GLU A 31 -8.03 -35.05 -15.71
N ALA A 32 -7.48 -33.87 -16.00
CA ALA A 32 -6.33 -33.76 -16.90
C ALA A 32 -5.05 -34.20 -16.19
N PHE A 33 -4.26 -35.05 -16.85
CA PHE A 33 -3.00 -35.55 -16.30
C PHE A 33 -1.85 -35.45 -17.28
N LEU A 34 -0.63 -35.35 -16.76
CA LEU A 34 0.60 -35.31 -17.52
C LEU A 34 1.24 -36.70 -17.58
N LYS A 35 1.45 -37.21 -18.79
CA LYS A 35 2.20 -38.47 -19.01
C LYS A 35 3.44 -38.18 -19.86
N GLY A 36 4.60 -38.25 -19.22
CA GLY A 36 5.85 -37.82 -19.87
C GLY A 36 5.86 -36.30 -20.08
N LYS A 37 5.88 -35.83 -21.32
CA LYS A 37 5.84 -34.40 -21.69
C LYS A 37 4.50 -33.97 -22.29
N THR A 38 3.48 -34.87 -22.30
CA THR A 38 2.21 -34.65 -22.99
C THR A 38 1.06 -34.63 -21.98
N TRP A 39 0.21 -33.62 -22.08
CA TRP A 39 -1.04 -33.52 -21.34
C TRP A 39 -2.14 -34.34 -22.05
N TYR A 40 -2.89 -35.10 -21.26
CA TYR A 40 -4.08 -35.82 -21.65
C TYR A 40 -5.28 -35.19 -20.98
N ILE A 41 -6.24 -34.73 -21.77
CA ILE A 41 -7.38 -33.92 -21.32
C ILE A 41 -8.66 -34.68 -21.65
N PRO A 42 -9.60 -34.86 -20.71
CA PRO A 42 -10.87 -35.49 -21.00
C PRO A 42 -11.60 -34.80 -22.14
N GLU A 43 -12.23 -35.57 -23.04
CA GLU A 43 -12.98 -35.01 -24.17
C GLU A 43 -14.14 -34.11 -23.72
N ASN A 44 -14.76 -34.43 -22.58
CA ASN A 44 -15.85 -33.65 -21.99
C ASN A 44 -15.41 -32.46 -21.18
N ALA A 45 -14.10 -32.22 -21.09
CA ALA A 45 -13.59 -31.04 -20.36
C ALA A 45 -14.11 -29.73 -20.99
N GLU A 46 -14.56 -28.83 -20.13
CA GLU A 46 -14.99 -27.50 -20.50
C GLU A 46 -13.82 -26.50 -20.38
N LYS A 47 -13.89 -25.45 -21.22
CA LYS A 47 -12.90 -24.37 -21.17
C LYS A 47 -13.01 -23.62 -19.83
N PRO A 48 -11.93 -23.59 -19.01
CA PRO A 48 -11.96 -22.82 -17.78
C PRO A 48 -12.21 -21.32 -18.07
N GLU A 49 -13.09 -20.71 -17.29
CA GLU A 49 -13.29 -19.28 -17.36
C GLU A 49 -11.97 -18.55 -17.16
N ARG A 50 -11.75 -17.43 -17.85
CA ARG A 50 -10.59 -16.57 -17.56
C ARG A 50 -10.70 -16.13 -16.12
N SER A 51 -9.79 -16.56 -15.26
CA SER A 51 -9.70 -15.97 -13.94
C SER A 51 -9.28 -14.51 -14.11
N ASN A 52 -10.24 -13.60 -14.09
CA ASN A 52 -9.98 -12.17 -13.89
C ASN A 52 -9.64 -11.87 -12.42
N LYS A 53 -9.13 -12.84 -11.66
CA LYS A 53 -8.35 -12.53 -10.48
C LYS A 53 -7.03 -11.90 -10.97
N LYS A 54 -7.07 -10.59 -11.30
CA LYS A 54 -5.99 -9.74 -10.85
C LYS A 54 -5.92 -10.02 -9.35
N GLU A 55 -4.91 -10.77 -8.91
CA GLU A 55 -4.44 -10.60 -7.55
C GLU A 55 -4.31 -9.10 -7.41
N GLN A 56 -5.18 -8.48 -6.63
CA GLN A 56 -5.02 -7.08 -6.31
C GLN A 56 -3.70 -7.05 -5.54
N SER A 57 -2.64 -6.70 -6.23
CA SER A 57 -1.35 -6.48 -5.60
C SER A 57 -1.59 -5.41 -4.57
N VAL A 58 -1.43 -5.75 -3.30
CA VAL A 58 -1.53 -4.81 -2.18
C VAL A 58 -0.56 -3.68 -2.49
N THR A 59 -1.07 -2.48 -2.63
CA THR A 59 -0.25 -1.31 -2.93
C THR A 59 0.35 -0.74 -1.64
N LEU A 60 1.40 0.06 -1.76
CA LEU A 60 1.96 0.80 -0.61
C LEU A 60 0.88 1.63 0.10
N LEU A 61 -0.02 2.25 -0.67
CA LEU A 61 -1.11 3.04 -0.11
C LEU A 61 -2.09 2.17 0.71
N ASP A 62 -2.41 0.97 0.22
CA ASP A 62 -3.28 0.06 0.97
C ASP A 62 -2.64 -0.35 2.31
N ILE A 63 -1.31 -0.55 2.33
CA ILE A 63 -0.55 -0.83 3.56
C ILE A 63 -0.60 0.37 4.51
N LEU A 64 -0.30 1.58 4.01
CA LEU A 64 -0.32 2.79 4.82
C LEU A 64 -1.70 3.05 5.43
N GLN A 65 -2.78 2.85 4.66
CA GLN A 65 -4.16 3.02 5.13
C GLN A 65 -4.53 1.98 6.18
N ASP A 66 -4.15 0.71 5.98
CA ASP A 66 -4.40 -0.37 6.93
C ASP A 66 -3.64 -0.15 8.25
N GLU A 67 -2.35 0.15 8.19
CA GLU A 67 -1.52 0.40 9.38
C GLU A 67 -1.98 1.66 10.15
N LYS A 68 -2.40 2.72 9.44
CA LYS A 68 -3.02 3.91 10.04
C LYS A 68 -4.30 3.56 10.80
N ALA A 69 -5.21 2.83 10.15
CA ALA A 69 -6.51 2.45 10.75
C ALA A 69 -6.34 1.56 11.98
N ASN A 70 -5.37 0.65 11.96
CA ASN A 70 -5.10 -0.31 13.03
C ASN A 70 -4.06 0.19 14.05
N ARG A 71 -3.46 1.37 13.83
CA ARG A 71 -2.41 1.97 14.68
C ARG A 71 -1.24 1.03 14.95
N TYR A 72 -0.73 0.34 13.90
CA TYR A 72 0.40 -0.56 14.04
C TYR A 72 1.68 0.18 14.42
N ALA A 73 2.27 -0.18 15.56
CA ALA A 73 3.56 0.33 15.98
C ALA A 73 4.69 -0.35 15.17
N GLY A 74 5.66 0.44 14.72
CA GLY A 74 6.85 -0.06 14.01
C GLY A 74 6.63 -0.42 12.54
N GLY A 75 5.41 -0.26 12.01
CA GLY A 75 5.11 -0.43 10.58
C GLY A 75 5.65 0.70 9.70
N ILE A 76 5.36 0.62 8.40
CA ILE A 76 5.82 1.64 7.44
C ILE A 76 5.12 2.99 7.67
N TYR A 77 3.82 2.98 8.02
CA TYR A 77 3.09 4.20 8.38
C TYR A 77 3.73 4.88 9.60
N HIS A 78 3.96 4.13 10.69
CA HIS A 78 4.57 4.64 11.90
C HIS A 78 5.95 5.26 11.64
N LYS A 79 6.82 4.56 10.86
CA LYS A 79 8.13 5.07 10.47
C LYS A 79 8.02 6.32 9.59
N THR A 80 7.11 6.31 8.61
CA THR A 80 6.90 7.46 7.71
C THR A 80 6.48 8.69 8.50
N GLN A 81 5.57 8.55 9.45
CA GLN A 81 5.14 9.65 10.31
C GLN A 81 6.33 10.28 11.06
N ILE A 82 7.15 9.47 11.69
CA ILE A 82 8.26 9.97 12.53
C ILE A 82 9.39 10.51 11.66
N GLU A 83 9.90 9.72 10.70
CA GLU A 83 11.06 10.09 9.90
C GLU A 83 10.81 11.29 9.00
N LEU A 84 9.67 11.30 8.30
CA LEU A 84 9.35 12.41 7.40
C LEU A 84 9.12 13.70 8.18
N THR A 85 8.40 13.65 9.30
CA THR A 85 8.16 14.82 10.14
C THR A 85 9.45 15.36 10.74
N TYR A 86 10.27 14.50 11.33
CA TYR A 86 11.55 14.92 11.88
C TYR A 86 12.44 15.57 10.83
N ASN A 87 12.64 14.92 9.69
CA ASN A 87 13.53 15.41 8.66
C ASN A 87 13.03 16.74 8.05
N SER A 88 11.72 16.88 7.77
CA SER A 88 11.14 18.10 7.24
C SER A 88 11.29 19.26 8.22
N ASN A 89 10.89 19.09 9.46
CA ASN A 89 10.95 20.15 10.47
C ASN A 89 12.40 20.52 10.81
N HIS A 90 13.31 19.55 10.84
CA HIS A 90 14.72 19.81 11.09
C HIS A 90 15.37 20.64 9.96
N MET A 91 14.99 20.41 8.71
CA MET A 91 15.43 21.23 7.58
C MET A 91 14.90 22.68 7.66
N GLU A 92 13.75 22.89 8.29
CA GLU A 92 13.15 24.22 8.51
C GLU A 92 13.66 24.89 9.80
N GLY A 93 14.55 24.22 10.56
CA GLY A 93 15.22 24.81 11.73
C GLY A 93 14.64 24.40 13.08
N SER A 94 13.70 23.48 13.12
CA SER A 94 13.20 22.91 14.38
C SER A 94 14.33 22.24 15.18
N ARG A 95 14.32 22.47 16.49
CA ARG A 95 15.30 21.92 17.43
C ARG A 95 14.84 20.62 18.10
N LEU A 96 13.66 20.12 17.79
CA LEU A 96 13.19 18.85 18.31
C LEU A 96 14.10 17.72 17.84
N THR A 97 14.47 16.85 18.75
CA THR A 97 15.20 15.62 18.43
C THR A 97 14.30 14.60 17.77
N HIS A 98 14.91 13.61 17.12
CA HIS A 98 14.17 12.48 16.55
C HIS A 98 13.35 11.74 17.64
N ASP A 99 13.92 11.53 18.82
CA ASP A 99 13.23 10.87 19.93
C ASP A 99 12.07 11.70 20.47
N GLN A 100 12.20 13.04 20.53
CA GLN A 100 11.10 13.93 20.91
C GLN A 100 9.98 13.89 19.86
N THR A 101 10.31 13.92 18.58
CA THR A 101 9.33 13.77 17.48
C THR A 101 8.57 12.45 17.59
N ARG A 102 9.30 11.34 17.80
CA ARG A 102 8.71 10.02 18.02
C ARG A 102 7.80 10.00 19.26
N TYR A 103 8.24 10.57 20.36
CA TYR A 103 7.50 10.60 21.59
C TYR A 103 6.18 11.38 21.48
N ILE A 104 6.22 12.52 20.75
CA ILE A 104 4.99 13.29 20.46
C ILE A 104 4.03 12.44 19.63
N PHE A 105 4.52 11.74 18.60
CA PHE A 105 3.67 10.89 17.76
C PHE A 105 3.01 9.73 18.52
N GLU A 106 3.82 9.01 19.33
CA GLU A 106 3.39 7.79 20.01
C GLU A 106 2.47 8.08 21.22
N THR A 107 2.71 9.17 21.94
CA THR A 107 2.08 9.43 23.24
C THR A 107 1.24 10.70 23.30
N ASN A 108 1.32 11.55 22.29
CA ASN A 108 0.73 12.90 22.27
C ASN A 108 1.17 13.75 23.48
N THR A 109 2.37 13.51 23.97
CA THR A 109 3.00 14.25 25.07
C THR A 109 4.42 14.63 24.69
N ILE A 110 5.05 15.51 25.45
CA ILE A 110 6.45 15.87 25.27
C ILE A 110 7.19 15.70 26.59
N GLY A 111 8.27 14.91 26.57
CA GLY A 111 9.19 14.78 27.67
C GLY A 111 10.24 15.89 27.59
N ILE A 112 10.29 16.77 28.58
CA ILE A 112 11.27 17.83 28.66
C ILE A 112 12.22 17.53 29.82
N GLU A 113 13.49 17.27 29.52
CA GLU A 113 14.57 17.25 30.49
C GLU A 113 15.42 18.51 30.30
N LYS A 114 15.17 19.55 31.09
CA LYS A 114 16.02 20.74 31.26
C LYS A 114 16.28 21.61 29.99
N GLU A 115 15.57 21.40 28.91
CA GLU A 115 15.69 22.20 27.70
C GLU A 115 14.50 23.13 27.49
N VAL A 116 14.74 24.33 26.95
CA VAL A 116 13.68 25.22 26.52
C VAL A 116 13.32 24.85 25.08
N LEU A 117 12.10 24.37 24.88
CA LEU A 117 11.57 24.07 23.56
C LEU A 117 10.76 25.23 23.01
N ASN A 118 10.86 25.47 21.71
CA ASN A 118 9.97 26.36 21.01
C ASN A 118 8.59 25.72 20.90
N VAL A 119 7.56 26.42 21.33
CA VAL A 119 6.18 25.94 21.28
C VAL A 119 5.74 25.71 19.82
N ASP A 120 6.16 26.59 18.91
CA ASP A 120 5.82 26.46 17.49
C ASP A 120 6.40 25.17 16.90
N ASP A 121 7.62 24.77 17.25
CA ASP A 121 8.22 23.49 16.80
C ASP A 121 7.35 22.29 17.21
N VAL A 122 6.77 22.32 18.41
CA VAL A 122 5.90 21.25 18.91
C VAL A 122 4.56 21.23 18.17
N ILE A 123 3.97 22.41 17.97
CA ILE A 123 2.70 22.56 17.24
C ILE A 123 2.86 22.14 15.78
N GLU A 124 3.90 22.60 15.11
CA GLU A 124 4.19 22.22 13.71
C GLU A 124 4.44 20.72 13.58
N THR A 125 5.15 20.12 14.52
CA THR A 125 5.38 18.67 14.54
C THR A 125 4.06 17.91 14.63
N ALA A 126 3.17 18.30 15.54
CA ALA A 126 1.85 17.66 15.67
C ALA A 126 0.98 17.90 14.42
N ASN A 127 1.06 19.08 13.82
CA ASN A 127 0.34 19.41 12.60
C ASN A 127 0.89 18.67 11.38
N HIS A 128 2.20 18.44 11.32
CA HIS A 128 2.83 17.70 10.23
C HIS A 128 2.31 16.26 10.17
N PHE A 129 2.12 15.58 11.30
CA PHE A 129 1.47 14.28 11.34
C PHE A 129 0.07 14.32 10.73
N ARG A 130 -0.72 15.37 11.01
CA ARG A 130 -2.06 15.55 10.43
C ARG A 130 -2.00 15.79 8.92
N CYS A 131 -0.97 16.52 8.43
CA CYS A 131 -0.75 16.71 7.00
C CYS A 131 -0.46 15.36 6.30
N ILE A 132 0.42 14.52 6.86
CA ILE A 132 0.71 13.18 6.32
C ILE A 132 -0.57 12.33 6.28
N ASP A 133 -1.36 12.35 7.34
CA ASP A 133 -2.65 11.66 7.38
C ASP A 133 -3.61 12.11 6.30
N SER A 134 -3.72 13.42 6.07
CA SER A 134 -4.55 13.99 5.01
C SER A 134 -4.06 13.59 3.62
N ILE A 135 -2.73 13.53 3.41
CA ILE A 135 -2.14 13.08 2.15
C ILE A 135 -2.46 11.61 1.89
N ILE A 136 -2.34 10.73 2.90
CA ILE A 136 -2.67 9.30 2.79
C ILE A 136 -4.16 9.12 2.44
N ASP A 137 -5.05 9.87 3.10
CA ASP A 137 -6.49 9.79 2.88
C ASP A 137 -6.89 10.28 1.49
N CYS A 138 -6.23 11.32 0.99
CA CYS A 138 -6.51 11.95 -0.30
C CYS A 138 -5.63 11.44 -1.45
N ALA A 139 -4.78 10.43 -1.25
CA ALA A 139 -3.75 10.03 -2.23
C ALA A 139 -4.32 9.56 -3.59
N LYS A 140 -5.58 9.14 -3.64
CA LYS A 140 -6.27 8.74 -4.90
C LYS A 140 -6.98 9.92 -5.60
N THR A 141 -6.99 11.10 -4.99
CA THR A 141 -7.62 12.29 -5.56
C THR A 141 -6.62 13.11 -6.39
N THR A 142 -7.14 13.96 -7.27
CA THR A 142 -6.28 14.86 -8.05
C THR A 142 -5.68 15.92 -7.14
N LEU A 143 -4.36 16.13 -7.25
CA LEU A 143 -3.69 17.22 -6.57
C LEU A 143 -4.18 18.57 -7.10
N THR A 144 -4.69 19.40 -6.20
CA THR A 144 -5.21 20.74 -6.52
C THR A 144 -4.50 21.81 -5.70
N GLU A 145 -4.47 23.04 -6.22
CA GLU A 145 -3.96 24.21 -5.47
C GLU A 145 -4.71 24.40 -4.15
N LYS A 146 -6.02 24.13 -4.14
CA LYS A 146 -6.84 24.18 -2.94
C LYS A 146 -6.30 23.23 -1.87
N PHE A 147 -6.02 21.97 -2.24
CA PHE A 147 -5.50 20.98 -1.29
C PHE A 147 -4.12 21.37 -0.74
N ILE A 148 -3.25 21.93 -1.58
CA ILE A 148 -1.94 22.45 -1.12
C ILE A 148 -2.12 23.57 -0.08
N LYS A 149 -3.05 24.50 -0.32
CA LYS A 149 -3.37 25.56 0.64
C LYS A 149 -3.97 25.00 1.94
N GLU A 150 -4.82 23.98 1.85
CA GLU A 150 -5.37 23.30 3.03
C GLU A 150 -4.27 22.63 3.88
N LEU A 151 -3.29 21.96 3.24
CA LEU A 151 -2.14 21.41 3.96
C LEU A 151 -1.32 22.50 4.66
N HIS A 152 -1.08 23.62 4.00
CA HIS A 152 -0.38 24.75 4.61
C HIS A 152 -1.14 25.32 5.80
N LEU A 153 -2.47 25.48 5.68
CA LEU A 153 -3.32 25.90 6.80
C LEU A 153 -3.26 24.94 7.98
N ILE A 154 -3.26 23.62 7.72
CA ILE A 154 -3.12 22.61 8.78
C ILE A 154 -1.75 22.75 9.45
N LEU A 155 -0.69 22.84 8.65
CA LEU A 155 0.69 22.88 9.14
C LEU A 155 0.95 24.05 10.08
N LYS A 156 0.50 25.24 9.71
CA LYS A 156 0.75 26.49 10.46
C LYS A 156 -0.33 26.83 11.50
N ASN A 157 -1.38 26.01 11.60
CA ASN A 157 -2.48 26.28 12.52
C ASN A 157 -2.01 26.33 13.99
N GLY A 158 -2.19 27.46 14.63
CA GLY A 158 -1.86 27.68 16.05
C GLY A 158 -0.39 28.01 16.31
N THR A 159 0.43 28.24 15.28
CA THR A 159 1.78 28.77 15.41
C THR A 159 1.76 30.31 15.46
N SER A 160 2.86 30.93 15.89
CA SER A 160 3.00 32.37 15.92
C SER A 160 3.03 33.05 14.54
N ASP A 161 3.32 32.29 13.49
CA ASP A 161 3.39 32.74 12.10
C ASP A 161 2.03 32.72 11.37
N PHE A 162 0.93 32.38 12.06
CA PHE A 162 -0.40 32.24 11.46
C PHE A 162 -1.37 33.34 11.87
#